data_ed6c0adf154374122d2777cb8b3a3c00
#
_entry.id   ed6c0adf154374122d2777cb8b3a3c00
#
_cell.length_a   1.000
_cell.length_b   1.000
_cell.length_c   1.000
_cell.angle_alpha   90.00
_cell.angle_beta   90.00
_cell.angle_gamma   90.00
#
_symmetry.space_group_name_H-M   'P 1'
#
loop_
_entity.id
_entity.type
_entity.pdbx_description
1 polymer ?
#
loop_
_entity_poly.entity_id
_entity_poly.type
_entity_poly.pdbx_seq_one_letter_code
_entity_poly.pdbx_strand_id
1 'polypeptide(L)'
;MAVPAGDERDWKFAQHFSIEIPSIFEGYDTDQEVCADENAKLKNSENLNGLAKKAAIPCAVDILLEKGIGERRINYRLRDAVFSRQRYWGEPFPICYKDDIPRLIKDVTITLPKVDAYLPTEDGEPPLARAKKEDWKVFEGDRMETNTMPGWAGSSWYFLRYMDPHNEKEFCARDKIDYWGQVDLYVGGAEHTTGHLLYSRFWTKFLYDIDQIPFDEPFKTMVNQGMILGRSSFVYRVQGTSKFVTSELKKSHKTQRLHVDI
;
A
#
# COMPACT_ATOMS: atom_id res chain seq x y z
N MET A 1 -7.67 -6.08 -28.58
CA MET A 1 -8.75 -5.35 -29.28
C MET A 1 -8.20 -3.97 -29.58
N ALA A 2 -8.37 -3.48 -30.80
CA ALA A 2 -7.94 -2.15 -31.21
C ALA A 2 -9.15 -1.22 -31.24
N VAL A 3 -9.01 0.00 -30.71
CA VAL A 3 -10.10 0.99 -30.59
C VAL A 3 -9.66 2.39 -31.04
N PRO A 4 -9.24 2.55 -32.30
CA PRO A 4 -8.56 3.75 -32.78
C PRO A 4 -9.38 5.04 -32.69
N ALA A 5 -10.71 4.97 -32.67
CA ALA A 5 -11.54 6.16 -32.50
C ALA A 5 -11.47 6.74 -31.07
N GLY A 6 -11.04 5.96 -30.07
CA GLY A 6 -11.00 6.35 -28.64
C GLY A 6 -9.69 6.12 -27.91
N ASP A 7 -8.68 5.57 -28.54
CA ASP A 7 -7.33 5.35 -27.97
C ASP A 7 -6.27 5.99 -28.88
N GLU A 8 -5.43 6.85 -28.29
CA GLU A 8 -4.44 7.62 -29.04
C GLU A 8 -3.34 6.78 -29.70
N ARG A 9 -2.94 5.66 -29.08
CA ARG A 9 -1.91 4.77 -29.63
C ARG A 9 -2.43 3.98 -30.80
N ASP A 10 -3.65 3.44 -30.67
CA ASP A 10 -4.33 2.74 -31.73
C ASP A 10 -4.63 3.68 -32.91
N TRP A 11 -5.01 4.93 -32.62
CA TRP A 11 -5.24 5.97 -33.62
C TRP A 11 -3.96 6.28 -34.41
N LYS A 12 -2.83 6.55 -33.73
CA LYS A 12 -1.54 6.80 -34.37
C LYS A 12 -1.08 5.63 -35.22
N PHE A 13 -1.32 4.41 -34.73
CA PHE A 13 -1.01 3.19 -35.50
C PHE A 13 -1.87 3.12 -36.79
N ALA A 14 -3.18 3.32 -36.66
CA ALA A 14 -4.09 3.29 -37.80
C ALA A 14 -3.74 4.37 -38.84
N GLN A 15 -3.44 5.58 -38.40
CA GLN A 15 -2.97 6.67 -39.27
C GLN A 15 -1.66 6.32 -40.01
N HIS A 16 -0.67 5.77 -39.27
CA HIS A 16 0.62 5.41 -39.84
C HIS A 16 0.49 4.36 -40.97
N PHE A 17 -0.41 3.40 -40.79
CA PHE A 17 -0.63 2.33 -41.75
C PHE A 17 -1.81 2.59 -42.72
N SER A 18 -2.37 3.79 -42.73
CA SER A 18 -3.53 4.19 -43.55
C SER A 18 -4.72 3.24 -43.42
N ILE A 19 -4.98 2.80 -42.17
CA ILE A 19 -6.14 1.99 -41.83
C ILE A 19 -7.31 2.93 -41.56
N GLU A 20 -8.46 2.67 -42.22
CA GLU A 20 -9.68 3.43 -42.04
C GLU A 20 -10.17 3.35 -40.58
N ILE A 21 -10.52 4.51 -39.99
CA ILE A 21 -11.06 4.61 -38.63
C ILE A 21 -12.54 4.98 -38.72
N PRO A 22 -13.48 4.05 -38.48
CA PRO A 22 -14.88 4.35 -38.51
C PRO A 22 -15.26 5.43 -37.47
N SER A 23 -16.03 6.43 -37.88
CA SER A 23 -16.53 7.47 -37.00
C SER A 23 -17.64 6.92 -36.12
N ILE A 24 -17.36 6.70 -34.84
CA ILE A 24 -18.31 6.15 -33.85
C ILE A 24 -18.74 7.17 -32.79
N PHE A 25 -18.22 8.39 -32.84
CA PHE A 25 -18.61 9.47 -31.93
C PHE A 25 -19.23 10.64 -32.69
N GLU A 26 -20.30 11.20 -32.14
CA GLU A 26 -20.97 12.40 -32.68
C GLU A 26 -20.03 13.62 -32.53
N GLY A 27 -19.90 14.41 -33.58
CA GLY A 27 -19.14 15.67 -33.56
C GLY A 27 -17.62 15.51 -33.65
N TYR A 28 -17.09 14.28 -33.78
CA TYR A 28 -15.64 14.03 -33.92
C TYR A 28 -15.30 13.54 -35.31
N ASP A 29 -14.22 14.11 -35.86
CA ASP A 29 -13.61 13.66 -37.11
C ASP A 29 -12.40 12.76 -36.79
N THR A 30 -12.60 11.47 -36.96
CA THR A 30 -11.60 10.43 -36.63
C THR A 30 -10.35 10.49 -37.50
N ASP A 31 -10.38 11.22 -38.62
CA ASP A 31 -9.19 11.41 -39.47
C ASP A 31 -8.27 12.50 -38.87
N GLN A 32 -8.80 13.40 -38.05
CA GLN A 32 -8.05 14.51 -37.47
C GLN A 32 -7.71 14.35 -36.02
N GLU A 33 -8.58 13.71 -35.22
CA GLU A 33 -8.40 13.59 -33.78
C GLU A 33 -9.00 12.31 -33.18
N VAL A 34 -8.50 11.92 -32.03
CA VAL A 34 -9.04 10.86 -31.18
C VAL A 34 -10.06 11.45 -30.20
N CYS A 35 -11.18 10.76 -29.99
CA CYS A 35 -12.19 11.20 -29.03
C CYS A 35 -11.76 10.84 -27.59
N ALA A 36 -11.27 11.85 -26.84
CA ALA A 36 -10.93 11.72 -25.42
C ALA A 36 -12.10 12.05 -24.47
N ASP A 37 -13.22 12.60 -24.98
CA ASP A 37 -14.36 13.01 -24.18
C ASP A 37 -15.21 11.81 -23.74
N GLU A 38 -15.29 11.59 -22.44
CA GLU A 38 -16.08 10.52 -21.82
C GLU A 38 -17.61 10.71 -21.96
N ASN A 39 -18.05 11.93 -22.29
CA ASN A 39 -19.46 12.29 -22.50
C ASN A 39 -19.84 12.29 -23.99
N ALA A 40 -18.89 12.06 -24.89
CA ALA A 40 -19.19 11.96 -26.32
C ALA A 40 -20.23 10.88 -26.59
N LYS A 41 -21.24 11.21 -27.40
CA LYS A 41 -22.31 10.29 -27.74
C LYS A 41 -21.89 9.37 -28.88
N LEU A 42 -22.31 8.12 -28.78
CA LEU A 42 -22.05 7.10 -29.79
C LEU A 42 -23.00 7.24 -30.99
N LYS A 43 -22.48 7.01 -32.17
CA LYS A 43 -23.19 6.80 -33.45
C LYS A 43 -22.63 5.56 -34.15
N ASN A 44 -23.30 5.03 -35.12
CA ASN A 44 -22.89 3.83 -35.87
C ASN A 44 -22.54 2.63 -34.95
N SER A 45 -23.23 2.51 -33.82
CA SER A 45 -22.96 1.55 -32.73
C SER A 45 -24.23 0.78 -32.33
N GLU A 46 -25.14 0.58 -33.24
CA GLU A 46 -26.41 -0.17 -33.07
C GLU A 46 -27.20 0.25 -31.80
N ASN A 47 -27.39 -0.67 -30.86
CA ASN A 47 -28.16 -0.45 -29.64
C ASN A 47 -27.49 0.55 -28.66
N LEU A 48 -26.24 0.95 -28.92
CA LEU A 48 -25.51 1.91 -28.10
C LEU A 48 -25.58 3.34 -28.63
N ASN A 49 -26.23 3.57 -29.79
CA ASN A 49 -26.36 4.89 -30.38
C ASN A 49 -27.00 5.88 -29.42
N GLY A 50 -26.49 7.10 -29.37
CA GLY A 50 -26.98 8.18 -28.51
C GLY A 50 -26.55 8.07 -27.05
N LEU A 51 -25.98 6.96 -26.60
CA LEU A 51 -25.41 6.84 -25.26
C LEU A 51 -24.06 7.56 -25.17
N ALA A 52 -23.80 8.20 -24.01
CA ALA A 52 -22.48 8.70 -23.73
C ALA A 52 -21.46 7.54 -23.55
N LYS A 53 -20.22 7.72 -23.95
CA LYS A 53 -19.14 6.70 -23.88
C LYS A 53 -19.12 5.98 -22.52
N LYS A 54 -19.19 6.73 -21.42
CA LYS A 54 -19.22 6.18 -20.06
C LYS A 54 -20.44 5.29 -19.78
N ALA A 55 -21.60 5.62 -20.33
CA ALA A 55 -22.83 4.84 -20.16
C ALA A 55 -22.89 3.64 -21.10
N ALA A 56 -22.26 3.72 -22.26
CA ALA A 56 -22.26 2.66 -23.25
C ALA A 56 -21.48 1.43 -22.82
N ILE A 57 -20.39 1.59 -22.04
CA ILE A 57 -19.56 0.48 -21.59
C ILE A 57 -20.34 -0.53 -20.75
N PRO A 58 -21.03 -0.15 -19.64
CA PRO A 58 -21.84 -1.11 -18.89
C PRO A 58 -22.97 -1.72 -19.72
N CYS A 59 -23.62 -0.95 -20.60
CA CYS A 59 -24.67 -1.46 -21.49
C CYS A 59 -24.12 -2.52 -22.47
N ALA A 60 -22.95 -2.30 -23.05
CA ALA A 60 -22.29 -3.28 -23.91
C ALA A 60 -21.96 -4.58 -23.16
N VAL A 61 -21.48 -4.46 -21.92
CA VAL A 61 -21.20 -5.64 -21.07
C VAL A 61 -22.48 -6.41 -20.78
N ASP A 62 -23.60 -5.72 -20.49
CA ASP A 62 -24.89 -6.37 -20.22
C ASP A 62 -25.41 -7.12 -21.47
N ILE A 63 -25.27 -6.54 -22.66
CA ILE A 63 -25.60 -7.22 -23.94
C ILE A 63 -24.76 -8.48 -24.15
N LEU A 64 -23.48 -8.45 -23.80
CA LEU A 64 -22.58 -9.63 -23.92
C LEU A 64 -22.95 -10.73 -22.91
N LEU A 65 -23.35 -10.33 -21.69
CA LEU A 65 -23.86 -11.25 -20.66
C LEU A 65 -25.16 -11.94 -21.11
N GLU A 66 -26.12 -11.17 -21.62
CA GLU A 66 -27.40 -11.69 -22.13
C GLU A 66 -27.21 -12.68 -23.28
N LYS A 67 -26.22 -12.43 -24.15
CA LYS A 67 -25.87 -13.33 -25.26
C LYS A 67 -25.05 -14.55 -24.81
N GLY A 68 -24.61 -14.63 -23.54
CA GLY A 68 -23.79 -15.71 -23.05
C GLY A 68 -22.37 -15.79 -23.65
N ILE A 69 -21.87 -14.69 -24.23
CA ILE A 69 -20.55 -14.61 -24.91
C ILE A 69 -19.54 -13.73 -24.20
N GLY A 70 -19.87 -13.25 -22.98
CA GLY A 70 -18.98 -12.43 -22.16
C GLY A 70 -19.28 -12.54 -20.68
N GLU A 71 -18.40 -12.04 -19.86
CA GLU A 71 -18.56 -11.94 -18.41
C GLU A 71 -18.17 -10.55 -17.91
N ARG A 72 -18.81 -10.10 -16.80
CA ARG A 72 -18.38 -8.88 -16.12
C ARG A 72 -17.17 -9.23 -15.23
N ARG A 73 -16.03 -8.62 -15.50
CA ARG A 73 -14.81 -8.83 -14.73
C ARG A 73 -14.28 -7.51 -14.18
N ILE A 74 -13.98 -7.49 -12.89
CA ILE A 74 -13.32 -6.36 -12.24
C ILE A 74 -11.83 -6.70 -12.15
N ASN A 75 -10.99 -5.90 -12.80
CA ASN A 75 -9.54 -6.03 -12.72
C ASN A 75 -9.00 -4.94 -11.79
N TYR A 76 -8.36 -5.36 -10.70
CA TYR A 76 -7.66 -4.45 -9.79
C TYR A 76 -6.24 -4.21 -10.32
N ARG A 77 -5.87 -2.94 -10.43
CA ARG A 77 -4.50 -2.54 -10.77
C ARG A 77 -3.86 -1.88 -9.56
N LEU A 78 -3.11 -2.65 -8.81
CA LEU A 78 -2.34 -2.18 -7.68
C LEU A 78 -0.87 -2.04 -8.07
N ARG A 79 -0.16 -1.14 -7.43
CA ARG A 79 1.31 -1.10 -7.49
C ARG A 79 1.85 -2.18 -6.57
N ASP A 80 2.91 -2.85 -7.01
CA ASP A 80 3.63 -3.78 -6.14
C ASP A 80 4.19 -3.02 -4.93
N ALA A 81 4.07 -3.64 -3.77
CA ALA A 81 4.60 -3.13 -2.52
C ALA A 81 5.60 -4.12 -1.94
N VAL A 82 6.76 -3.62 -1.51
CA VAL A 82 7.76 -4.43 -0.82
C VAL A 82 7.36 -4.56 0.64
N PHE A 83 7.00 -5.77 1.05
CA PHE A 83 6.61 -6.09 2.44
C PHE A 83 7.80 -6.51 3.31
N SER A 84 9.03 -6.30 2.88
CA SER A 84 10.25 -6.64 3.60
C SER A 84 11.06 -5.42 3.97
N ARG A 85 11.81 -5.52 5.06
CA ARG A 85 12.72 -4.49 5.55
C ARG A 85 14.08 -5.11 5.88
N GLN A 86 15.12 -4.41 5.51
CA GLN A 86 16.52 -4.76 5.81
C GLN A 86 16.89 -4.25 7.20
N ARG A 87 16.13 -4.71 8.21
CA ARG A 87 16.30 -4.31 9.61
C ARG A 87 16.40 -5.53 10.51
N TYR A 88 17.10 -5.40 11.62
CA TYR A 88 17.11 -6.44 12.65
C TYR A 88 15.79 -6.47 13.43
N TRP A 89 15.37 -5.30 13.94
CA TRP A 89 14.14 -5.19 14.72
C TRP A 89 12.90 -5.17 13.83
N GLY A 90 12.11 -6.21 13.92
CA GLY A 90 10.87 -6.46 13.20
C GLY A 90 10.46 -7.91 13.34
N GLU A 91 9.23 -8.25 12.98
CA GLU A 91 8.76 -9.63 12.96
C GLU A 91 9.52 -10.39 11.85
N PRO A 92 10.15 -11.53 12.18
CA PRO A 92 10.82 -12.36 11.19
C PRO A 92 9.80 -13.05 10.28
N PHE A 93 10.20 -13.30 9.04
CA PHE A 93 9.38 -14.10 8.13
C PHE A 93 9.55 -15.60 8.46
N PRO A 94 8.46 -16.37 8.60
CA PRO A 94 8.50 -17.80 8.75
C PRO A 94 8.75 -18.49 7.40
N ILE A 95 9.84 -18.11 6.72
CA ILE A 95 10.19 -18.57 5.38
C ILE A 95 11.64 -19.05 5.37
N CYS A 96 11.88 -20.21 4.77
CA CYS A 96 13.19 -20.70 4.39
C CYS A 96 13.25 -20.98 2.89
N TYR A 97 14.45 -21.12 2.35
CA TYR A 97 14.70 -21.35 0.94
C TYR A 97 15.44 -22.66 0.72
N LYS A 98 14.84 -23.55 -0.03
CA LYS A 98 15.48 -24.75 -0.56
C LYS A 98 15.66 -24.62 -2.06
N ASP A 99 16.88 -24.69 -2.54
CA ASP A 99 17.19 -24.48 -3.97
C ASP A 99 16.59 -23.17 -4.52
N ASP A 100 16.68 -22.09 -3.70
CA ASP A 100 16.08 -20.77 -3.93
C ASP A 100 14.55 -20.73 -4.03
N ILE A 101 13.88 -21.83 -3.76
CA ILE A 101 12.42 -21.89 -3.72
C ILE A 101 11.95 -21.59 -2.28
N PRO A 102 11.10 -20.56 -2.07
CA PRO A 102 10.60 -20.22 -0.75
C PRO A 102 9.65 -21.29 -0.21
N ARG A 103 9.78 -21.61 1.07
CA ARG A 103 8.96 -22.56 1.81
C ARG A 103 8.49 -21.96 3.12
N LEU A 104 7.23 -22.18 3.46
CA LEU A 104 6.69 -21.76 4.74
C LEU A 104 7.16 -22.71 5.85
N ILE A 105 7.72 -22.12 6.92
CA ILE A 105 8.02 -22.81 8.17
C ILE A 105 6.71 -22.87 8.97
N LYS A 106 6.28 -24.08 9.35
CA LYS A 106 5.05 -24.33 10.10
C LYS A 106 5.36 -24.82 11.50
N ASP A 107 4.42 -24.57 12.41
CA ASP A 107 4.41 -25.14 13.77
C ASP A 107 5.66 -24.81 14.63
N VAL A 108 6.38 -23.74 14.28
CA VAL A 108 7.56 -23.25 15.01
C VAL A 108 7.46 -21.73 15.22
N THR A 109 7.69 -21.28 16.44
CA THR A 109 7.84 -19.86 16.74
C THR A 109 9.22 -19.41 16.32
N ILE A 110 9.27 -18.45 15.39
CA ILE A 110 10.53 -17.86 14.93
C ILE A 110 10.87 -16.67 15.81
N THR A 111 12.04 -16.71 16.43
CA THR A 111 12.57 -15.63 17.28
C THR A 111 13.84 -15.04 16.67
N LEU A 112 14.07 -13.74 16.86
CA LEU A 112 15.26 -13.09 16.36
C LEU A 112 16.52 -13.65 17.03
N PRO A 113 17.53 -14.09 16.26
CA PRO A 113 18.78 -14.61 16.81
C PRO A 113 19.67 -13.47 17.31
N LYS A 114 20.64 -13.79 18.17
CA LYS A 114 21.68 -12.83 18.55
C LYS A 114 22.61 -12.56 17.37
N VAL A 115 22.98 -11.31 17.17
CA VAL A 115 23.96 -10.86 16.17
C VAL A 115 25.03 -10.00 16.85
N ASP A 116 26.19 -9.92 16.23
CA ASP A 116 27.35 -9.14 16.72
C ASP A 116 27.13 -7.62 16.55
N ALA A 117 26.39 -7.24 15.49
CA ALA A 117 26.04 -5.84 15.20
C ALA A 117 24.69 -5.74 14.46
N TYR A 118 23.96 -4.64 14.71
CA TYR A 118 22.68 -4.33 14.03
C TYR A 118 22.90 -3.55 12.72
N LEU A 119 23.99 -3.84 12.03
CA LEU A 119 24.39 -3.21 10.78
C LEU A 119 24.32 -4.23 9.64
N PRO A 120 24.13 -3.79 8.39
CA PRO A 120 24.28 -4.66 7.23
C PRO A 120 25.64 -5.37 7.24
N THR A 121 25.74 -6.49 6.52
CA THR A 121 27.02 -7.13 6.25
C THR A 121 27.87 -6.27 5.30
N GLU A 122 29.13 -6.62 5.15
CA GLU A 122 30.05 -5.93 4.20
C GLU A 122 29.52 -6.03 2.74
N ASP A 123 28.83 -7.12 2.42
CA ASP A 123 28.21 -7.36 1.11
C ASP A 123 26.84 -6.68 0.95
N GLY A 124 26.38 -5.92 1.96
CA GLY A 124 25.11 -5.21 1.93
C GLY A 124 23.88 -6.05 2.30
N GLU A 125 24.05 -7.29 2.77
CA GLU A 125 22.95 -8.13 3.23
C GLU A 125 22.35 -7.60 4.54
N PRO A 126 21.06 -7.91 4.84
CA PRO A 126 20.40 -7.47 6.06
C PRO A 126 21.12 -7.89 7.34
N PRO A 127 20.92 -7.19 8.48
CA PRO A 127 21.58 -7.52 9.75
C PRO A 127 21.38 -8.97 10.21
N LEU A 128 20.26 -9.61 9.92
CA LEU A 128 20.01 -11.02 10.24
C LEU A 128 20.97 -11.98 9.50
N ALA A 129 21.53 -11.57 8.37
CA ALA A 129 22.56 -12.34 7.67
C ALA A 129 23.85 -12.49 8.46
N ARG A 130 24.07 -11.67 9.50
CA ARG A 130 25.19 -11.76 10.44
C ARG A 130 25.03 -12.88 11.47
N ALA A 131 23.82 -13.42 11.63
CA ALA A 131 23.55 -14.48 12.58
C ALA A 131 24.37 -15.74 12.24
N LYS A 132 24.78 -16.48 13.27
CA LYS A 132 25.42 -17.78 13.09
C LYS A 132 24.47 -18.75 12.41
N LYS A 133 25.03 -19.67 11.62
CA LYS A 133 24.22 -20.67 10.91
C LYS A 133 23.37 -21.52 11.85
N GLU A 134 23.90 -21.85 13.01
CA GLU A 134 23.26 -22.65 14.05
C GLU A 134 22.05 -21.94 14.67
N ASP A 135 22.09 -20.61 14.72
CA ASP A 135 21.07 -19.81 15.40
C ASP A 135 19.95 -19.34 14.48
N TRP A 136 20.24 -19.15 13.18
CA TRP A 136 19.26 -18.53 12.28
C TRP A 136 19.32 -18.95 10.81
N LYS A 137 20.51 -19.01 10.21
CA LYS A 137 20.64 -19.10 8.74
C LYS A 137 20.13 -20.40 8.11
N VAL A 138 19.85 -21.42 8.93
CA VAL A 138 19.50 -22.75 8.47
C VAL A 138 18.36 -23.31 9.30
N PHE A 139 17.26 -23.63 8.65
CA PHE A 139 16.16 -24.39 9.23
C PHE A 139 16.07 -25.71 8.45
N GLU A 140 16.22 -26.84 9.13
CA GLU A 140 16.26 -28.17 8.51
C GLU A 140 17.26 -28.31 7.32
N GLY A 141 18.31 -27.50 7.32
CA GLY A 141 19.30 -27.45 6.23
C GLY A 141 19.05 -26.35 5.19
N ASP A 142 17.90 -25.67 5.24
CA ASP A 142 17.51 -24.65 4.29
C ASP A 142 17.84 -23.23 4.81
N ARG A 143 18.19 -22.32 3.90
CA ARG A 143 18.53 -20.92 4.23
C ARG A 143 17.29 -20.15 4.70
N MET A 144 17.34 -19.50 5.85
CA MET A 144 16.27 -18.64 6.36
C MET A 144 16.18 -17.31 5.60
N GLU A 145 14.98 -16.71 5.55
CA GLU A 145 14.81 -15.32 5.15
C GLU A 145 15.51 -14.38 6.14
N THR A 146 16.28 -13.42 5.62
CA THR A 146 17.07 -12.49 6.42
C THR A 146 16.48 -11.09 6.54
N ASN A 147 15.41 -10.81 5.80
CA ASN A 147 14.60 -9.61 5.98
C ASN A 147 13.61 -9.77 7.12
N THR A 148 13.11 -8.67 7.65
CA THR A 148 11.99 -8.64 8.60
C THR A 148 10.76 -7.99 7.98
N MET A 149 9.60 -8.21 8.57
CA MET A 149 8.37 -7.52 8.19
C MET A 149 8.45 -6.03 8.56
N PRO A 150 7.64 -5.15 7.95
CA PRO A 150 7.51 -3.77 8.39
C PRO A 150 7.10 -3.71 9.87
N GLY A 151 7.54 -2.67 10.60
CA GLY A 151 7.17 -2.48 12.01
C GLY A 151 5.66 -2.40 12.28
N TRP A 152 4.87 -2.08 11.25
CA TRP A 152 3.40 -2.09 11.33
C TRP A 152 2.77 -3.48 11.28
N ALA A 153 3.50 -4.52 10.92
CA ALA A 153 2.96 -5.88 10.79
C ALA A 153 2.39 -6.38 12.13
N GLY A 154 3.17 -6.35 13.19
CA GLY A 154 2.73 -6.76 14.53
C GLY A 154 1.75 -5.78 15.16
N SER A 155 2.00 -4.47 15.05
CA SER A 155 1.13 -3.46 15.64
C SER A 155 -0.24 -3.34 14.99
N SER A 156 -0.43 -3.90 13.81
CA SER A 156 -1.69 -3.78 13.06
C SER A 156 -2.84 -4.60 13.63
N TRP A 157 -2.59 -5.57 14.47
CA TRP A 157 -3.60 -6.43 15.10
C TRP A 157 -3.48 -6.49 16.63
N TYR A 158 -2.70 -5.59 17.26
CA TYR A 158 -2.44 -5.59 18.70
C TYR A 158 -3.71 -5.52 19.54
N PHE A 159 -4.74 -4.79 19.08
CA PHE A 159 -6.02 -4.63 19.77
C PHE A 159 -6.78 -5.96 19.88
N LEU A 160 -6.64 -6.87 18.91
CA LEU A 160 -7.16 -8.22 19.01
C LEU A 160 -6.40 -9.03 20.07
N ARG A 161 -5.06 -8.95 20.07
CA ARG A 161 -4.23 -9.64 21.05
C ARG A 161 -4.50 -9.17 22.49
N TYR A 162 -4.85 -7.91 22.69
CA TYR A 162 -5.21 -7.38 24.01
C TYR A 162 -6.48 -7.98 24.60
N MET A 163 -7.37 -8.54 23.78
CA MET A 163 -8.57 -9.24 24.26
C MET A 163 -8.21 -10.56 24.95
N ASP A 164 -7.08 -11.18 24.60
CA ASP A 164 -6.62 -12.46 25.12
C ASP A 164 -5.09 -12.56 25.18
N PRO A 165 -4.43 -11.74 26.04
CA PRO A 165 -2.98 -11.54 26.00
C PRO A 165 -2.17 -12.75 26.46
N HIS A 166 -2.77 -13.70 27.18
CA HIS A 166 -2.11 -14.88 27.73
C HIS A 166 -2.39 -16.16 26.94
N ASN A 167 -3.04 -16.07 25.82
CA ASN A 167 -3.32 -17.24 24.97
C ASN A 167 -2.03 -17.72 24.29
N GLU A 168 -1.65 -18.97 24.55
CA GLU A 168 -0.46 -19.59 23.97
C GLU A 168 -0.76 -20.43 22.72
N LYS A 169 -2.03 -20.59 22.37
CA LYS A 169 -2.47 -21.49 21.27
C LYS A 169 -2.86 -20.71 20.02
N GLU A 170 -3.48 -19.57 20.19
CA GLU A 170 -4.02 -18.75 19.10
C GLU A 170 -3.71 -17.27 19.37
N PHE A 171 -3.83 -16.44 18.32
CA PHE A 171 -3.61 -14.99 18.48
C PHE A 171 -4.64 -14.34 19.40
N CYS A 172 -5.87 -14.89 19.44
CA CYS A 172 -6.96 -14.53 20.33
C CYS A 172 -8.07 -15.58 20.21
N ALA A 173 -8.60 -16.07 21.33
CA ALA A 173 -9.69 -17.03 21.30
C ALA A 173 -10.99 -16.40 20.79
N ARG A 174 -11.77 -17.16 20.00
CA ARG A 174 -12.98 -16.67 19.34
C ARG A 174 -14.02 -16.15 20.35
N ASP A 175 -14.20 -16.79 21.49
CA ASP A 175 -15.13 -16.32 22.53
C ASP A 175 -14.76 -14.96 23.11
N LYS A 176 -13.48 -14.64 23.17
CA LYS A 176 -12.99 -13.31 23.60
C LYS A 176 -13.25 -12.26 22.54
N ILE A 177 -13.02 -12.60 21.27
CA ILE A 177 -13.32 -11.72 20.14
C ILE A 177 -14.82 -11.44 20.06
N ASP A 178 -15.65 -12.46 20.21
CA ASP A 178 -17.11 -12.33 20.16
C ASP A 178 -17.64 -11.51 21.36
N TYR A 179 -17.01 -11.61 22.53
CA TYR A 179 -17.37 -10.84 23.72
C TYR A 179 -17.00 -9.35 23.59
N TRP A 180 -15.75 -9.04 23.24
CA TRP A 180 -15.26 -7.67 23.13
C TRP A 180 -15.70 -6.97 21.85
N GLY A 181 -15.76 -7.71 20.77
CA GLY A 181 -16.17 -7.22 19.46
C GLY A 181 -15.20 -6.19 18.86
N GLN A 182 -15.72 -5.44 17.91
CA GLN A 182 -15.01 -4.36 17.24
C GLN A 182 -14.72 -3.20 18.21
N VAL A 183 -13.54 -2.58 18.11
CA VAL A 183 -13.17 -1.42 18.94
C VAL A 183 -14.16 -0.26 18.74
N ASP A 184 -14.74 0.24 19.81
CA ASP A 184 -15.79 1.27 19.75
C ASP A 184 -15.25 2.64 19.34
N LEU A 185 -14.14 3.07 19.94
CA LEU A 185 -13.51 4.36 19.68
C LEU A 185 -11.99 4.21 19.57
N TYR A 186 -11.44 4.67 18.48
CA TYR A 186 -10.01 4.69 18.24
C TYR A 186 -9.52 6.12 18.00
N VAL A 187 -8.55 6.55 18.81
CA VAL A 187 -8.03 7.93 18.76
C VAL A 187 -6.56 7.90 18.35
N GLY A 188 -6.21 8.64 17.31
CA GLY A 188 -4.83 8.68 16.83
C GLY A 188 -4.58 9.76 15.79
N GLY A 189 -3.32 10.19 15.68
CA GLY A 189 -2.91 11.24 14.76
C GLY A 189 -2.92 10.85 13.30
N ALA A 190 -2.91 11.85 12.42
CA ALA A 190 -2.91 11.68 10.96
C ALA A 190 -1.66 10.96 10.42
N GLU A 191 -0.55 10.99 11.16
CA GLU A 191 0.71 10.30 10.84
C GLU A 191 0.57 8.79 10.74
N HIS A 192 -0.48 8.22 11.35
CA HIS A 192 -0.76 6.78 11.31
C HIS A 192 -1.58 6.34 10.09
N THR A 193 -2.10 7.27 9.29
CA THR A 193 -3.03 6.98 8.19
C THR A 193 -2.42 6.04 7.14
N THR A 194 -1.22 6.32 6.67
CA THR A 194 -0.54 5.54 5.63
C THR A 194 0.30 4.37 6.16
N GLY A 195 0.38 4.22 7.46
CA GLY A 195 1.08 3.15 8.15
C GLY A 195 0.12 2.27 8.94
N HIS A 196 0.07 2.47 10.25
CA HIS A 196 -0.68 1.64 11.19
C HIS A 196 -2.16 1.45 10.81
N LEU A 197 -2.89 2.50 10.45
CA LEU A 197 -4.33 2.41 10.16
C LEU A 197 -4.61 1.60 8.88
N LEU A 198 -3.80 1.80 7.83
CA LEU A 198 -3.91 1.03 6.60
C LEU A 198 -3.66 -0.46 6.85
N TYR A 199 -2.61 -0.80 7.60
CA TYR A 199 -2.29 -2.19 7.93
C TYR A 199 -3.34 -2.81 8.86
N SER A 200 -3.82 -2.08 9.87
CA SER A 200 -4.88 -2.58 10.77
C SER A 200 -6.15 -2.93 10.00
N ARG A 201 -6.54 -2.08 9.06
CA ARG A 201 -7.70 -2.32 8.21
C ARG A 201 -7.49 -3.51 7.28
N PHE A 202 -6.31 -3.62 6.67
CA PHE A 202 -5.96 -4.74 5.80
C PHE A 202 -5.98 -6.08 6.57
N TRP A 203 -5.33 -6.15 7.74
CA TRP A 203 -5.31 -7.35 8.58
C TRP A 203 -6.71 -7.73 9.07
N THR A 204 -7.52 -6.76 9.47
CA THR A 204 -8.91 -7.02 9.88
C THR A 204 -9.71 -7.64 8.74
N LYS A 205 -9.65 -7.08 7.53
CA LYS A 205 -10.34 -7.64 6.37
C LYS A 205 -9.84 -9.04 6.02
N PHE A 206 -8.54 -9.26 6.04
CA PHE A 206 -7.96 -10.57 5.80
C PHE A 206 -8.42 -11.61 6.84
N LEU A 207 -8.38 -11.27 8.13
CA LEU A 207 -8.84 -12.17 9.20
C LEU A 207 -10.35 -12.44 9.11
N TYR A 208 -11.13 -11.47 8.67
CA TYR A 208 -12.55 -11.64 8.38
C TYR A 208 -12.77 -12.59 7.19
N ASP A 209 -12.05 -12.42 6.10
CA ASP A 209 -12.17 -13.25 4.90
C ASP A 209 -11.85 -14.74 5.15
N ILE A 210 -10.97 -15.02 6.13
CA ILE A 210 -10.63 -16.38 6.55
C ILE A 210 -11.41 -16.85 7.80
N ASP A 211 -12.49 -16.15 8.16
CA ASP A 211 -13.41 -16.46 9.28
C ASP A 211 -12.74 -16.55 10.67
N GLN A 212 -11.67 -15.80 10.89
CA GLN A 212 -11.00 -15.71 12.19
C GLN A 212 -11.66 -14.67 13.12
N ILE A 213 -12.30 -13.65 12.58
CA ILE A 213 -13.00 -12.59 13.32
C ILE A 213 -14.37 -12.32 12.69
N PRO A 214 -15.37 -11.81 13.45
CA PRO A 214 -16.76 -11.63 12.95
C PRO A 214 -17.01 -10.24 12.33
N PHE A 215 -16.02 -9.36 12.19
CA PHE A 215 -16.17 -8.01 11.66
C PHE A 215 -15.08 -7.70 10.64
N ASP A 216 -15.42 -6.89 9.64
CA ASP A 216 -14.55 -6.55 8.49
C ASP A 216 -13.88 -5.17 8.61
N GLU A 217 -14.20 -4.39 9.64
CA GLU A 217 -13.55 -3.12 9.94
C GLU A 217 -13.02 -3.11 11.38
N PRO A 218 -11.81 -2.57 11.64
CA PRO A 218 -11.19 -2.67 12.98
C PRO A 218 -11.88 -1.80 14.03
N PHE A 219 -12.37 -0.62 13.64
CA PHE A 219 -12.86 0.41 14.54
C PHE A 219 -14.25 0.89 14.12
N LYS A 220 -15.19 1.03 15.07
CA LYS A 220 -16.51 1.60 14.82
C LYS A 220 -16.43 3.11 14.56
N THR A 221 -15.58 3.78 15.36
CA THR A 221 -15.37 5.22 15.25
C THR A 221 -13.88 5.53 15.37
N MET A 222 -13.36 6.31 14.43
CA MET A 222 -11.99 6.82 14.46
C MET A 222 -12.00 8.34 14.62
N VAL A 223 -11.28 8.84 15.62
CA VAL A 223 -11.10 10.27 15.85
C VAL A 223 -9.64 10.65 15.62
N ASN A 224 -9.44 11.52 14.63
CA ASN A 224 -8.13 12.14 14.41
C ASN A 224 -8.12 13.51 15.08
N GLN A 225 -7.33 13.64 16.15
CA GLN A 225 -7.23 14.89 16.90
C GLN A 225 -6.37 15.96 16.20
N GLY A 226 -5.80 15.65 15.04
CA GLY A 226 -4.84 16.52 14.34
C GLY A 226 -3.44 16.43 14.95
N MET A 227 -2.54 17.27 14.46
CA MET A 227 -1.16 17.31 14.93
C MET A 227 -1.03 18.17 16.18
N ILE A 228 -0.34 17.65 17.20
CA ILE A 228 0.06 18.46 18.34
C ILE A 228 1.16 19.40 17.89
N LEU A 229 0.90 20.70 18.02
CA LEU A 229 1.86 21.73 17.66
C LEU A 229 2.71 22.08 18.88
N GLY A 230 4.02 21.88 18.75
CA GLY A 230 5.00 22.39 19.70
C GLY A 230 5.45 23.80 19.31
N ARG A 231 5.92 24.57 20.29
CA ARG A 231 6.55 25.86 20.03
C ARG A 231 7.92 25.61 19.39
N SER A 232 8.09 25.95 18.12
CA SER A 232 9.39 25.94 17.46
C SER A 232 10.16 27.22 17.82
N SER A 233 11.27 27.06 18.49
CA SER A 233 12.15 28.17 18.84
C SER A 233 13.35 28.21 17.88
N PHE A 234 13.38 29.23 17.06
CA PHE A 234 14.48 29.42 16.10
C PHE A 234 15.22 30.73 16.35
N VAL A 235 16.53 30.67 16.14
CA VAL A 235 17.42 31.83 16.10
C VAL A 235 18.02 31.95 14.69
N TYR A 236 18.38 33.16 14.32
CA TYR A 236 18.96 33.45 13.01
C TYR A 236 20.38 33.94 13.21
N ARG A 237 21.36 33.12 12.83
CA ARG A 237 22.78 33.48 12.89
C ARG A 237 23.18 34.10 11.56
N VAL A 238 23.87 35.26 11.59
CA VAL A 238 24.45 35.88 10.40
C VAL A 238 25.55 34.97 9.86
N GLN A 239 25.47 34.61 8.58
CA GLN A 239 26.41 33.68 7.96
C GLN A 239 27.85 34.17 8.08
N GLY A 240 28.76 33.27 8.43
CA GLY A 240 30.18 33.57 8.61
C GLY A 240 30.53 34.33 9.91
N THR A 241 29.56 34.52 10.83
CA THR A 241 29.80 35.20 12.10
C THR A 241 29.16 34.44 13.28
N SER A 242 29.49 34.86 14.51
CA SER A 242 28.85 34.37 15.74
C SER A 242 27.63 35.23 16.16
N LYS A 243 27.25 36.24 15.37
CA LYS A 243 26.17 37.18 15.69
C LYS A 243 24.80 36.59 15.35
N PHE A 244 23.81 36.80 16.21
CA PHE A 244 22.42 36.44 16.00
C PHE A 244 21.57 37.68 15.78
N VAL A 245 20.52 37.52 15.00
CA VAL A 245 19.54 38.59 14.72
C VAL A 245 18.13 38.07 15.01
N THR A 246 17.19 38.97 15.29
CA THR A 246 15.79 38.66 15.47
C THR A 246 15.15 38.20 14.14
N SER A 247 13.99 37.56 14.21
CA SER A 247 13.23 37.17 13.02
C SER A 247 12.83 38.32 12.12
N GLU A 248 12.71 39.52 12.68
CA GLU A 248 12.40 40.77 11.94
C GLU A 248 13.56 41.21 11.08
N LEU A 249 14.79 41.07 11.60
CA LEU A 249 16.03 41.51 10.92
C LEU A 249 16.60 40.43 9.99
N LYS A 250 16.01 39.22 9.92
CA LYS A 250 16.54 38.16 9.05
C LYS A 250 16.60 38.49 7.57
N LYS A 251 15.72 39.42 7.09
CA LYS A 251 15.68 39.84 5.69
C LYS A 251 16.79 40.81 5.31
N SER A 252 17.36 41.53 6.30
CA SER A 252 18.44 42.50 6.07
C SER A 252 19.85 41.89 6.14
N HIS A 253 19.95 40.62 6.48
CA HIS A 253 21.20 39.89 6.61
C HIS A 253 21.13 38.54 5.93
N LYS A 254 22.24 38.05 5.40
CA LYS A 254 22.32 36.64 4.95
C LYS A 254 22.44 35.78 6.19
N THR A 255 21.37 35.07 6.54
CA THR A 255 21.24 34.32 7.81
C THR A 255 21.13 32.84 7.59
N GLN A 256 21.56 32.08 8.58
CA GLN A 256 21.29 30.65 8.79
C GLN A 256 20.30 30.49 9.92
N ARG A 257 19.20 29.79 9.67
CA ARG A 257 18.20 29.42 10.68
C ARG A 257 18.71 28.24 11.49
N LEU A 258 18.72 28.37 12.79
CA LEU A 258 19.13 27.32 13.74
C LEU A 258 18.01 27.09 14.75
N HIS A 259 17.78 25.83 15.14
CA HIS A 259 16.93 25.51 16.29
C HIS A 259 17.73 25.77 17.58
N VAL A 260 17.06 26.21 18.64
CA VAL A 260 17.78 26.55 19.91
C VAL A 260 18.29 25.35 20.67
N ASP A 261 17.83 24.15 20.33
CA ASP A 261 18.26 22.89 20.97
C ASP A 261 19.42 22.19 20.24
N ILE A 262 20.11 22.92 19.35
CA ILE A 262 21.28 22.43 18.63
C ILE A 262 22.53 23.13 19.11
#